data_cf3801db8ce39d913076767818207e72
#
_entry.id   cf3801db8ce39d913076767818207e72
#
_cell.length_a   1.000
_cell.length_b   1.000
_cell.length_c   1.000
_cell.angle_alpha   90.00
_cell.angle_beta   90.00
_cell.angle_gamma   90.00
#
_symmetry.space_group_name_H-M   'P 1'
#
loop_
_entity.id
_entity.type
_entity.pdbx_description
1 polymer ?
#
loop_
_entity_poly.entity_id
_entity_poly.type
_entity_poly.pdbx_seq_one_letter_code
_entity_poly.pdbx_strand_id
1 'polypeptide(L)'
;MKNVSRRQFITRGLRYAAAAGAGVTTWSLGERPARAAGQPVVLKLGHADTVLHPSQTVATRFADLVKERTGGSIEVRIFPVGQLGSMANVMSGLTTGIVDLAMSTTGFLESFFPRIEELDLPFLFKDTASAERLLDGPIGQELLNDMQAKGIYGMTWGHFGWRLTETKAHALKVPADLKGLKIRVQPGAVFAATFKAVGAIPVVIDLSELYLALSQGTVNGYELPFLAVISSKLVEVTKYIGLTNHVYNAGALMASKIRLDALTPKEQEVIRGTAKEIQPFWRKLIAEKSLENRKMCEQSGLTINDTDYPAFQKAMQPVYAEFRPKIGPEFG
;
A
#
# COMPACT_ATOMS: atom_id res chain seq x y z
N MET A 1 35.25 -51.41 16.32
CA MET A 1 34.19 -50.43 16.64
C MET A 1 32.99 -51.22 17.16
N LYS A 2 32.67 -51.12 18.46
CA LYS A 2 31.60 -51.92 19.12
C LYS A 2 30.25 -51.26 18.90
N ASN A 3 29.30 -51.93 18.28
CA ASN A 3 27.91 -51.49 18.09
C ASN A 3 27.19 -51.37 19.43
N VAL A 4 26.79 -50.17 19.78
CA VAL A 4 25.93 -49.88 20.94
C VAL A 4 24.48 -50.06 20.48
N SER A 5 23.74 -51.00 21.10
CA SER A 5 22.36 -51.28 20.74
C SER A 5 21.39 -50.20 21.21
N ARG A 6 20.31 -49.98 20.44
CA ARG A 6 19.23 -49.04 20.75
C ARG A 6 18.64 -49.15 22.18
N ARG A 7 18.73 -50.35 22.77
CA ARG A 7 18.24 -50.60 24.16
C ARG A 7 19.14 -49.96 25.23
N GLN A 8 20.44 -49.79 24.98
CA GLN A 8 21.36 -49.15 25.94
C GLN A 8 21.28 -47.63 25.93
N PHE A 9 20.74 -47.05 24.85
CA PHE A 9 20.51 -45.59 24.78
C PHE A 9 19.29 -45.14 25.58
N ILE A 10 18.24 -45.99 25.62
CA ILE A 10 16.99 -45.67 26.35
C ILE A 10 17.17 -45.82 27.87
N THR A 11 17.97 -46.80 28.32
CA THR A 11 18.17 -47.03 29.79
C THR A 11 19.14 -46.06 30.43
N ARG A 12 20.01 -45.36 29.65
CA ARG A 12 20.84 -44.27 30.18
C ARG A 12 20.13 -42.92 30.26
N GLY A 13 19.13 -42.67 29.40
CA GLY A 13 18.30 -41.46 29.43
C GLY A 13 17.37 -41.35 30.66
N LEU A 14 16.95 -42.49 31.22
CA LEU A 14 15.99 -42.54 32.34
C LEU A 14 16.62 -42.34 33.74
N ARG A 15 17.95 -42.30 33.87
CA ARG A 15 18.62 -42.09 35.18
C ARG A 15 18.97 -40.65 35.47
N TYR A 16 18.77 -39.69 34.56
CA TYR A 16 18.96 -38.26 34.79
C TYR A 16 17.68 -37.46 34.99
N ALA A 17 16.50 -38.11 34.92
CA ALA A 17 15.21 -37.45 35.09
C ALA A 17 14.64 -37.45 36.52
N ALA A 18 15.37 -37.99 37.51
CA ALA A 18 14.85 -38.19 38.88
C ALA A 18 15.44 -37.22 39.94
N ALA A 19 16.11 -36.15 39.54
CA ALA A 19 16.70 -35.19 40.48
C ALA A 19 16.32 -33.71 40.20
N ALA A 20 15.22 -33.44 39.50
CA ALA A 20 14.66 -32.10 39.40
C ALA A 20 13.34 -32.08 40.17
N GLY A 21 13.42 -31.56 41.38
CA GLY A 21 12.26 -31.40 42.28
C GLY A 21 11.13 -30.63 41.64
N ALA A 22 9.91 -31.00 42.01
CA ALA A 22 8.64 -30.45 41.61
C ALA A 22 8.55 -28.93 41.79
N GLY A 23 8.86 -28.20 40.77
CA GLY A 23 8.40 -26.83 40.54
C GLY A 23 7.33 -26.90 39.45
N VAL A 24 6.09 -27.04 39.84
CA VAL A 24 4.95 -26.79 38.95
C VAL A 24 4.93 -25.29 38.73
N THR A 25 5.68 -24.80 37.71
CA THR A 25 5.47 -23.48 37.18
C THR A 25 4.15 -23.52 36.43
N THR A 26 3.07 -23.05 37.09
CA THR A 26 1.86 -22.65 36.39
C THR A 26 2.28 -21.59 35.35
N TRP A 27 2.28 -22.00 34.09
CA TRP A 27 2.33 -21.07 33.01
C TRP A 27 1.04 -20.27 33.04
N SER A 28 1.04 -19.10 33.69
CA SER A 28 -0.02 -18.12 33.55
C SER A 28 -0.06 -17.70 32.09
N LEU A 29 -1.07 -18.15 31.39
CA LEU A 29 -1.48 -17.65 30.09
C LEU A 29 -1.82 -16.16 30.26
N GLY A 30 -0.84 -15.27 30.11
CA GLY A 30 -1.12 -13.83 30.23
C GLY A 30 0.07 -12.93 30.56
N GLU A 31 1.23 -13.44 30.96
CA GLU A 31 2.39 -12.57 31.18
C GLU A 31 3.08 -12.27 29.85
N ARG A 32 2.87 -11.02 29.37
CA ARG A 32 3.67 -10.42 28.31
C ARG A 32 5.15 -10.54 28.72
N PRO A 33 6.08 -10.95 27.82
CA PRO A 33 7.49 -10.91 28.15
C PRO A 33 7.84 -9.51 28.64
N ALA A 34 8.32 -9.41 29.86
CA ALA A 34 8.71 -8.14 30.47
C ALA A 34 9.70 -7.46 29.53
N ARG A 35 9.31 -6.29 29.01
CA ARG A 35 10.15 -5.44 28.17
C ARG A 35 11.44 -5.12 28.95
N ALA A 36 12.61 -5.41 28.40
CA ALA A 36 13.85 -5.00 29.01
C ALA A 36 13.80 -3.48 29.24
N ALA A 37 13.91 -3.05 30.49
CA ALA A 37 13.76 -1.65 30.85
C ALA A 37 14.79 -0.81 30.08
N GLY A 38 14.30 0.14 29.28
CA GLY A 38 15.11 1.13 28.60
C GLY A 38 15.35 0.92 27.09
N GLN A 39 14.96 -0.21 26.47
CA GLN A 39 15.09 -0.34 25.03
C GLN A 39 13.77 0.03 24.29
N PRO A 40 13.84 0.83 23.19
CA PRO A 40 12.66 1.16 22.41
C PRO A 40 12.06 -0.08 21.73
N VAL A 41 10.73 -0.09 21.59
CA VAL A 41 10.08 -1.01 20.67
C VAL A 41 10.30 -0.50 19.26
N VAL A 42 10.92 -1.32 18.42
CA VAL A 42 11.12 -1.00 17.01
C VAL A 42 9.93 -1.54 16.22
N LEU A 43 9.21 -0.64 15.51
CA LEU A 43 8.15 -0.97 14.59
C LEU A 43 8.63 -0.79 13.15
N LYS A 44 8.46 -1.80 12.31
CA LYS A 44 8.82 -1.79 10.88
C LYS A 44 7.66 -1.25 10.06
N LEU A 45 7.89 -0.15 9.32
CA LEU A 45 6.93 0.43 8.39
C LEU A 45 7.41 0.19 6.95
N GLY A 46 6.63 -0.57 6.17
CA GLY A 46 6.92 -0.86 4.77
C GLY A 46 6.09 -0.03 3.79
N HIS A 47 6.70 0.37 2.66
CA HIS A 47 6.01 0.92 1.49
C HIS A 47 6.77 0.62 0.18
N ALA A 48 6.08 0.69 -0.96
CA ALA A 48 6.64 0.36 -2.26
C ALA A 48 7.39 1.52 -2.94
N ASP A 49 7.13 2.75 -2.52
CA ASP A 49 7.66 3.94 -3.17
C ASP A 49 9.14 4.15 -2.89
N THR A 50 9.82 4.92 -3.75
CA THR A 50 11.21 5.29 -3.55
C THR A 50 11.37 6.30 -2.42
N VAL A 51 12.60 6.48 -1.94
CA VAL A 51 12.91 7.50 -0.91
C VAL A 51 12.67 8.94 -1.38
N LEU A 52 12.57 9.17 -2.69
CA LEU A 52 12.29 10.47 -3.29
C LEU A 52 10.78 10.75 -3.39
N HIS A 53 9.94 9.75 -3.21
CA HIS A 53 8.48 9.92 -3.25
C HIS A 53 7.97 10.62 -1.97
N PRO A 54 6.99 11.52 -2.05
CA PRO A 54 6.45 12.22 -0.87
C PRO A 54 5.91 11.30 0.23
N SER A 55 5.49 10.08 -0.09
CA SER A 55 5.10 9.08 0.92
C SER A 55 6.21 8.78 1.93
N GLN A 56 7.49 8.81 1.51
CA GLN A 56 8.63 8.69 2.43
C GLN A 56 8.65 9.86 3.43
N THR A 57 8.39 11.09 2.99
CA THR A 57 8.30 12.25 3.87
C THR A 57 7.15 12.11 4.88
N VAL A 58 6.01 11.59 4.44
CA VAL A 58 4.86 11.30 5.33
C VAL A 58 5.24 10.24 6.36
N ALA A 59 5.85 9.15 5.93
CA ALA A 59 6.30 8.07 6.82
C ALA A 59 7.33 8.57 7.85
N THR A 60 8.29 9.40 7.41
CA THR A 60 9.29 10.01 8.29
C THR A 60 8.63 10.92 9.32
N ARG A 61 7.72 11.80 8.88
CA ARG A 61 6.99 12.68 9.81
C ARG A 61 6.17 11.89 10.84
N PHE A 62 5.52 10.82 10.41
CA PHE A 62 4.80 9.91 11.32
C PHE A 62 5.76 9.27 12.34
N ALA A 63 6.91 8.75 11.88
CA ALA A 63 7.92 8.12 12.72
C ALA A 63 8.48 9.09 13.79
N ASP A 64 8.80 10.32 13.39
CA ASP A 64 9.34 11.36 14.26
C ASP A 64 8.31 11.74 15.34
N LEU A 65 7.06 11.97 14.97
CA LEU A 65 5.99 12.30 15.90
C LEU A 65 5.71 11.15 16.90
N VAL A 66 5.70 9.90 16.43
CA VAL A 66 5.56 8.75 17.33
C VAL A 66 6.71 8.69 18.32
N LYS A 67 7.95 8.84 17.86
CA LYS A 67 9.13 8.84 18.73
C LYS A 67 9.08 9.97 19.76
N GLU A 68 8.78 11.18 19.35
CA GLU A 68 8.65 12.36 20.21
C GLU A 68 7.59 12.14 21.31
N ARG A 69 6.38 11.72 20.93
CA ARG A 69 5.23 11.59 21.84
C ARG A 69 5.32 10.41 22.78
N THR A 70 6.10 9.40 22.41
CA THR A 70 6.37 8.25 23.28
C THR A 70 7.60 8.45 24.15
N GLY A 71 8.26 9.63 24.08
CA GLY A 71 9.54 9.86 24.78
C GLY A 71 10.64 8.90 24.33
N GLY A 72 10.59 8.43 23.07
CA GLY A 72 11.55 7.49 22.50
C GLY A 72 11.28 6.03 22.87
N SER A 73 10.18 5.71 23.57
CA SER A 73 9.86 4.31 23.89
C SER A 73 9.44 3.50 22.66
N ILE A 74 9.05 4.16 21.57
CA ILE A 74 8.79 3.54 20.26
C ILE A 74 9.64 4.22 19.21
N GLU A 75 10.30 3.41 18.37
CA GLU A 75 11.01 3.81 17.16
C GLU A 75 10.34 3.17 15.94
N VAL A 76 9.92 3.98 14.96
CA VAL A 76 9.41 3.46 13.68
C VAL A 76 10.55 3.49 12.66
N ARG A 77 10.94 2.31 12.16
CA ARG A 77 11.93 2.17 11.06
C ARG A 77 11.21 1.98 9.75
N ILE A 78 11.57 2.81 8.77
CA ILE A 78 10.95 2.84 7.46
C ILE A 78 11.75 1.98 6.50
N PHE A 79 11.04 1.14 5.73
CA PHE A 79 11.58 0.23 4.73
C PHE A 79 10.94 0.54 3.37
N PRO A 80 11.52 1.46 2.58
CA PRO A 80 11.01 1.85 1.26
C PRO A 80 11.34 0.82 0.18
N VAL A 81 10.85 1.06 -1.04
CA VAL A 81 11.20 0.32 -2.27
C VAL A 81 11.01 -1.19 -2.15
N GLY A 82 10.01 -1.61 -1.38
CA GLY A 82 9.75 -3.05 -1.20
C GLY A 82 10.85 -3.81 -0.44
N GLN A 83 11.65 -3.15 0.41
CA GLN A 83 12.70 -3.82 1.20
C GLN A 83 12.17 -4.93 2.13
N LEU A 84 10.88 -4.91 2.47
CA LEU A 84 10.21 -5.98 3.21
C LEU A 84 9.52 -7.02 2.30
N GLY A 85 9.82 -7.01 1.01
CA GLY A 85 9.20 -7.83 -0.03
C GLY A 85 8.15 -7.08 -0.84
N SER A 86 7.44 -7.80 -1.74
CA SER A 86 6.30 -7.24 -2.48
C SER A 86 5.23 -6.70 -1.54
N MET A 87 4.34 -5.82 -2.01
CA MET A 87 3.24 -5.33 -1.17
C MET A 87 2.33 -6.46 -0.69
N ALA A 88 2.16 -7.53 -1.46
CA ALA A 88 1.45 -8.73 -1.02
C ALA A 88 2.14 -9.39 0.19
N ASN A 89 3.48 -9.47 0.19
CA ASN A 89 4.26 -9.97 1.33
C ASN A 89 4.13 -9.05 2.54
N VAL A 90 4.17 -7.73 2.33
CA VAL A 90 3.98 -6.74 3.40
C VAL A 90 2.59 -6.88 4.04
N MET A 91 1.52 -7.01 3.23
CA MET A 91 0.16 -7.23 3.72
C MET A 91 0.03 -8.53 4.52
N SER A 92 0.57 -9.63 4.01
CA SER A 92 0.64 -10.90 4.75
C SER A 92 1.46 -10.76 6.04
N GLY A 93 2.53 -9.98 6.00
CA GLY A 93 3.36 -9.66 7.17
C GLY A 93 2.59 -8.89 8.25
N LEU A 94 1.69 -7.97 7.87
CA LEU A 94 0.81 -7.28 8.82
C LEU A 94 -0.13 -8.26 9.53
N THR A 95 -0.73 -9.22 8.80
CA THR A 95 -1.66 -10.20 9.40
C THR A 95 -0.96 -11.12 10.40
N THR A 96 0.31 -11.41 10.19
CA THR A 96 1.11 -12.32 11.03
C THR A 96 1.97 -11.62 12.08
N GLY A 97 2.08 -10.28 12.03
CA GLY A 97 2.91 -9.49 12.95
C GLY A 97 4.42 -9.50 12.60
N ILE A 98 4.82 -9.96 11.41
CA ILE A 98 6.19 -9.88 10.89
C ILE A 98 6.51 -8.44 10.45
N VAL A 99 5.51 -7.75 9.89
CA VAL A 99 5.52 -6.32 9.60
C VAL A 99 4.57 -5.63 10.58
N ASP A 100 4.97 -4.46 11.07
CA ASP A 100 4.22 -3.76 12.11
C ASP A 100 3.28 -2.70 11.52
N LEU A 101 3.74 -1.97 10.51
CA LEU A 101 3.04 -0.85 9.87
C LEU A 101 3.24 -0.91 8.35
N ALA A 102 2.30 -0.41 7.59
CA ALA A 102 2.45 -0.24 6.14
C ALA A 102 1.70 0.98 5.62
N MET A 103 2.22 1.57 4.55
CA MET A 103 1.51 2.51 3.70
C MET A 103 1.34 1.89 2.31
N SER A 104 0.12 1.85 1.80
CA SER A 104 -0.16 1.24 0.49
C SER A 104 -1.34 1.93 -0.19
N THR A 105 -1.34 1.89 -1.53
CA THR A 105 -2.49 2.27 -2.34
C THR A 105 -3.57 1.19 -2.32
N THR A 106 -4.81 1.56 -2.60
CA THR A 106 -5.99 0.69 -2.59
C THR A 106 -5.83 -0.52 -3.50
N GLY A 107 -5.28 -0.39 -4.69
CA GLY A 107 -5.12 -1.51 -5.62
C GLY A 107 -4.28 -2.69 -5.10
N PHE A 108 -3.38 -2.47 -4.15
CA PHE A 108 -2.68 -3.58 -3.47
C PHE A 108 -3.51 -4.18 -2.31
N LEU A 109 -4.58 -3.51 -1.89
CA LEU A 109 -5.45 -3.93 -0.79
C LEU A 109 -6.63 -4.79 -1.27
N GLU A 110 -7.02 -4.69 -2.55
CA GLU A 110 -8.20 -5.35 -3.12
C GLU A 110 -8.22 -6.86 -2.86
N SER A 111 -7.09 -7.55 -3.03
CA SER A 111 -6.98 -9.00 -2.81
C SER A 111 -7.19 -9.43 -1.34
N PHE A 112 -6.97 -8.52 -0.40
CA PHE A 112 -7.18 -8.74 1.03
C PHE A 112 -8.56 -8.25 1.48
N PHE A 113 -9.05 -7.17 0.89
CA PHE A 113 -10.27 -6.45 1.26
C PHE A 113 -11.07 -6.11 -0.01
N PRO A 114 -11.88 -7.03 -0.53
CA PRO A 114 -12.56 -6.85 -1.83
C PRO A 114 -13.39 -5.57 -1.94
N ARG A 115 -14.03 -5.10 -0.86
CA ARG A 115 -14.80 -3.86 -0.87
C ARG A 115 -13.97 -2.61 -1.18
N ILE A 116 -12.65 -2.66 -0.99
CA ILE A 116 -11.76 -1.54 -1.31
C ILE A 116 -11.65 -1.31 -2.82
N GLU A 117 -11.91 -2.34 -3.65
CA GLU A 117 -11.90 -2.21 -5.11
C GLU A 117 -12.88 -1.13 -5.61
N GLU A 118 -13.92 -0.83 -4.86
CA GLU A 118 -14.91 0.20 -5.18
C GLU A 118 -14.27 1.60 -5.28
N LEU A 119 -13.26 1.89 -4.46
CA LEU A 119 -12.55 3.15 -4.47
C LEU A 119 -11.69 3.37 -5.73
N ASP A 120 -11.36 2.30 -6.44
CA ASP A 120 -10.52 2.32 -7.63
C ASP A 120 -11.33 2.31 -8.94
N LEU A 121 -12.68 2.36 -8.84
CA LEU A 121 -13.54 2.49 -10.02
C LEU A 121 -13.17 3.74 -10.82
N PRO A 122 -12.94 3.61 -12.13
CA PRO A 122 -12.49 4.73 -12.95
C PRO A 122 -13.56 5.82 -13.02
N PHE A 123 -13.14 7.07 -12.81
CA PHE A 123 -14.02 8.26 -12.79
C PHE A 123 -15.10 8.26 -11.70
N LEU A 124 -14.94 7.47 -10.64
CA LEU A 124 -15.83 7.44 -9.49
C LEU A 124 -15.91 8.83 -8.83
N PHE A 125 -14.78 9.46 -8.63
CA PHE A 125 -14.71 10.76 -7.98
C PHE A 125 -14.59 11.88 -9.01
N LYS A 126 -15.44 12.90 -8.84
CA LYS A 126 -15.43 14.10 -9.66
C LYS A 126 -14.18 14.97 -9.42
N ASP A 127 -13.74 15.05 -8.16
CA ASP A 127 -12.64 15.87 -7.70
C ASP A 127 -12.08 15.34 -6.36
N THR A 128 -10.95 15.90 -5.94
CA THR A 128 -10.29 15.54 -4.68
C THR A 128 -11.23 15.73 -3.48
N ALA A 129 -12.02 16.82 -3.47
CA ALA A 129 -12.91 17.11 -2.35
C ALA A 129 -14.03 16.07 -2.20
N SER A 130 -14.56 15.53 -3.31
CA SER A 130 -15.56 14.45 -3.27
C SER A 130 -14.96 13.15 -2.75
N ALA A 131 -13.74 12.81 -3.18
CA ALA A 131 -13.03 11.63 -2.70
C ALA A 131 -12.73 11.73 -1.19
N GLU A 132 -12.20 12.86 -0.76
CA GLU A 132 -11.88 13.09 0.66
C GLU A 132 -13.12 13.08 1.55
N ARG A 133 -14.24 13.67 1.12
CA ARG A 133 -15.51 13.59 1.87
C ARG A 133 -16.00 12.16 2.07
N LEU A 134 -15.88 11.31 1.05
CA LEU A 134 -16.25 9.89 1.17
C LEU A 134 -15.32 9.17 2.14
N LEU A 135 -14.01 9.34 1.97
CA LEU A 135 -13.01 8.66 2.79
C LEU A 135 -13.03 9.12 4.26
N ASP A 136 -13.39 10.37 4.54
CA ASP A 136 -13.53 10.92 5.90
C ASP A 136 -14.89 10.60 6.52
N GLY A 137 -15.86 10.21 5.69
CA GLY A 137 -17.23 9.90 6.10
C GLY A 137 -17.38 8.47 6.63
N PRO A 138 -18.63 8.07 6.91
CA PRO A 138 -18.95 6.76 7.46
C PRO A 138 -18.44 5.60 6.59
N ILE A 139 -18.55 5.71 5.27
CA ILE A 139 -18.12 4.67 4.32
C ILE A 139 -16.60 4.44 4.43
N GLY A 140 -15.81 5.51 4.38
CA GLY A 140 -14.36 5.40 4.53
C GLY A 140 -13.95 4.82 5.88
N GLN A 141 -14.66 5.19 6.95
CA GLN A 141 -14.41 4.63 8.28
C GLN A 141 -14.79 3.15 8.35
N GLU A 142 -15.88 2.75 7.72
CA GLU A 142 -16.29 1.34 7.63
C GLU A 142 -15.24 0.51 6.89
N LEU A 143 -14.75 0.97 5.73
CA LEU A 143 -13.71 0.28 4.97
C LEU A 143 -12.40 0.12 5.77
N LEU A 144 -12.01 1.10 6.59
CA LEU A 144 -10.86 0.96 7.50
C LEU A 144 -11.14 -0.09 8.59
N ASN A 145 -12.36 -0.13 9.11
CA ASN A 145 -12.76 -1.09 10.14
C ASN A 145 -12.82 -2.53 9.61
N ASP A 146 -13.24 -2.74 8.36
CA ASP A 146 -13.30 -4.04 7.71
C ASP A 146 -11.94 -4.74 7.67
N MET A 147 -10.84 -3.97 7.65
CA MET A 147 -9.49 -4.53 7.69
C MET A 147 -9.21 -5.34 8.96
N GLN A 148 -9.95 -5.09 10.04
CA GLN A 148 -9.79 -5.81 11.30
C GLN A 148 -10.13 -7.30 11.18
N ALA A 149 -11.02 -7.68 10.26
CA ALA A 149 -11.36 -9.08 10.00
C ALA A 149 -10.15 -9.91 9.52
N LYS A 150 -9.10 -9.24 8.99
CA LYS A 150 -7.84 -9.86 8.59
C LYS A 150 -6.68 -9.57 9.56
N GLY A 151 -6.98 -9.09 10.77
CA GLY A 151 -5.96 -8.78 11.77
C GLY A 151 -5.14 -7.52 11.47
N ILE A 152 -5.72 -6.56 10.74
CA ILE A 152 -5.08 -5.29 10.38
C ILE A 152 -5.96 -4.14 10.87
N TYR A 153 -5.36 -3.14 11.48
CA TYR A 153 -6.02 -1.87 11.76
C TYR A 153 -5.78 -0.91 10.61
N GLY A 154 -6.82 -0.53 9.88
CA GLY A 154 -6.81 0.66 9.04
C GLY A 154 -6.81 1.90 9.93
N MET A 155 -5.78 2.75 9.83
CA MET A 155 -5.60 3.85 10.78
C MET A 155 -6.03 5.19 10.23
N THR A 156 -5.74 5.44 8.98
CA THR A 156 -6.16 6.66 8.28
C THR A 156 -6.05 6.50 6.77
N TRP A 157 -6.86 7.28 6.04
CA TRP A 157 -6.78 7.43 4.60
C TRP A 157 -5.87 8.60 4.22
N GLY A 158 -5.07 8.40 3.19
CA GLY A 158 -4.38 9.44 2.46
C GLY A 158 -4.58 9.24 0.97
N HIS A 159 -3.74 9.86 0.14
CA HIS A 159 -3.70 9.57 -1.28
C HIS A 159 -2.29 9.72 -1.85
N PHE A 160 -2.11 9.21 -3.06
CA PHE A 160 -0.84 9.19 -3.78
C PHE A 160 -0.90 10.01 -5.08
N GLY A 161 -1.96 10.80 -5.27
CA GLY A 161 -2.21 11.64 -6.44
C GLY A 161 -3.26 11.02 -7.38
N TRP A 162 -3.67 11.79 -8.40
CA TRP A 162 -4.54 11.30 -9.47
C TRP A 162 -3.75 10.48 -10.47
N ARG A 163 -4.27 9.32 -10.84
CA ARG A 163 -3.64 8.45 -11.83
C ARG A 163 -3.91 8.96 -13.24
N LEU A 164 -2.86 8.98 -14.01
CA LEU A 164 -2.79 9.38 -15.41
C LEU A 164 -2.49 8.15 -16.26
N THR A 165 -2.41 8.31 -17.56
CA THR A 165 -1.96 7.22 -18.42
C THR A 165 -0.77 7.70 -19.24
N GLU A 166 0.34 6.97 -19.16
CA GLU A 166 1.62 7.30 -19.75
C GLU A 166 2.01 6.29 -20.82
N THR A 167 2.57 6.77 -21.93
CA THR A 167 3.02 5.91 -23.03
C THR A 167 4.39 6.34 -23.60
N LYS A 168 5.02 5.38 -24.28
CA LYS A 168 6.22 5.61 -25.10
C LYS A 168 5.88 5.88 -26.57
N ALA A 169 4.70 5.42 -27.02
CA ALA A 169 4.39 5.29 -28.45
C ALA A 169 3.86 6.60 -29.06
N HIS A 170 2.80 7.15 -28.50
CA HIS A 170 2.11 8.33 -29.01
C HIS A 170 1.27 8.99 -27.92
N ALA A 171 0.86 10.22 -28.16
CA ALA A 171 -0.03 10.95 -27.28
C ALA A 171 -1.42 10.28 -27.22
N LEU A 172 -2.02 10.28 -26.04
CA LEU A 172 -3.34 9.70 -25.79
C LEU A 172 -4.40 10.81 -25.79
N LYS A 173 -5.28 10.80 -26.77
CA LYS A 173 -6.40 11.76 -26.85
C LYS A 173 -7.74 11.11 -26.61
N VAL A 174 -7.94 9.93 -27.13
CA VAL A 174 -9.20 9.18 -27.06
C VAL A 174 -8.95 7.73 -26.61
N PRO A 175 -9.95 7.00 -26.09
CA PRO A 175 -9.78 5.61 -25.65
C PRO A 175 -9.18 4.68 -26.71
N ALA A 176 -9.48 4.91 -27.99
CA ALA A 176 -8.98 4.12 -29.10
C ALA A 176 -7.45 4.14 -29.25
N ASP A 177 -6.78 5.20 -28.76
CA ASP A 177 -5.33 5.32 -28.77
C ASP A 177 -4.63 4.30 -27.87
N LEU A 178 -5.36 3.68 -26.95
CA LEU A 178 -4.85 2.62 -26.07
C LEU A 178 -4.96 1.22 -26.67
N LYS A 179 -5.69 1.07 -27.80
CA LYS A 179 -5.95 -0.26 -28.38
C LYS A 179 -4.66 -1.00 -28.72
N GLY A 180 -4.53 -2.21 -28.16
CA GLY A 180 -3.42 -3.12 -28.41
C GLY A 180 -2.11 -2.74 -27.66
N LEU A 181 -2.06 -1.61 -26.95
CA LEU A 181 -0.91 -1.27 -26.11
C LEU A 181 -0.87 -2.16 -24.88
N LYS A 182 0.32 -2.64 -24.56
CA LYS A 182 0.59 -3.32 -23.28
C LYS A 182 0.79 -2.25 -22.21
N ILE A 183 -0.17 -2.13 -21.32
CA ILE A 183 -0.15 -1.15 -20.23
C ILE A 183 0.14 -1.85 -18.91
N ARG A 184 1.19 -1.44 -18.23
CA ARG A 184 1.43 -1.90 -16.87
C ARG A 184 0.35 -1.35 -15.95
N VAL A 185 -0.22 -2.22 -15.15
CA VAL A 185 -1.14 -1.87 -14.07
C VAL A 185 -0.62 -2.41 -12.74
N GLN A 186 -1.05 -1.81 -11.62
CA GLN A 186 -0.86 -2.40 -10.30
C GLN A 186 -1.78 -3.63 -10.12
N PRO A 187 -1.50 -4.52 -9.15
CA PRO A 187 -2.41 -5.60 -8.82
C PRO A 187 -3.76 -5.01 -8.37
N GLY A 188 -4.81 -5.38 -9.08
CA GLY A 188 -6.17 -4.92 -8.79
C GLY A 188 -7.07 -5.27 -9.97
N ALA A 189 -8.21 -5.87 -9.69
CA ALA A 189 -9.11 -6.35 -10.74
C ALA A 189 -9.69 -5.18 -11.55
N VAL A 190 -10.02 -4.07 -10.87
CA VAL A 190 -10.56 -2.86 -11.50
C VAL A 190 -9.57 -2.24 -12.47
N PHE A 191 -8.27 -2.16 -12.13
CA PHE A 191 -7.24 -1.61 -13.02
C PHE A 191 -7.11 -2.43 -14.30
N ALA A 192 -7.10 -3.77 -14.19
CA ALA A 192 -7.07 -4.63 -15.36
C ALA A 192 -8.32 -4.48 -16.23
N ALA A 193 -9.51 -4.42 -15.64
CA ALA A 193 -10.76 -4.23 -16.34
C ALA A 193 -10.82 -2.86 -17.04
N THR A 194 -10.37 -1.80 -16.39
CA THR A 194 -10.29 -0.43 -16.93
C THR A 194 -9.52 -0.40 -18.26
N PHE A 195 -8.33 -0.99 -18.31
CA PHE A 195 -7.54 -0.99 -19.54
C PHE A 195 -8.03 -1.98 -20.59
N LYS A 196 -8.62 -3.11 -20.19
CA LYS A 196 -9.32 -4.00 -21.13
C LYS A 196 -10.52 -3.32 -21.81
N ALA A 197 -11.28 -2.50 -21.09
CA ALA A 197 -12.44 -1.80 -21.63
C ALA A 197 -12.11 -0.85 -22.79
N VAL A 198 -10.89 -0.34 -22.84
CA VAL A 198 -10.37 0.50 -23.94
C VAL A 198 -9.53 -0.28 -24.97
N GLY A 199 -9.54 -1.61 -24.89
CA GLY A 199 -8.84 -2.48 -25.83
C GLY A 199 -7.32 -2.57 -25.63
N ALA A 200 -6.79 -2.07 -24.51
CA ALA A 200 -5.40 -2.28 -24.12
C ALA A 200 -5.19 -3.69 -23.55
N ILE A 201 -3.92 -4.08 -23.42
CA ILE A 201 -3.50 -5.35 -22.81
C ILE A 201 -2.87 -5.02 -21.44
N PRO A 202 -3.62 -5.14 -20.34
CA PRO A 202 -3.07 -4.89 -19.02
C PRO A 202 -2.04 -5.98 -18.64
N VAL A 203 -0.91 -5.55 -18.08
CA VAL A 203 0.16 -6.39 -17.58
C VAL A 203 0.44 -6.03 -16.14
N VAL A 204 0.22 -6.95 -15.22
CA VAL A 204 0.46 -6.73 -13.79
C VAL A 204 1.96 -6.87 -13.50
N ILE A 205 2.58 -5.78 -13.06
CA ILE A 205 4.02 -5.73 -12.73
C ILE A 205 4.19 -4.86 -11.48
N ASP A 206 5.05 -5.27 -10.55
CA ASP A 206 5.39 -4.47 -9.37
C ASP A 206 6.06 -3.14 -9.77
N LEU A 207 5.85 -2.09 -8.96
CA LEU A 207 6.39 -0.76 -9.25
C LEU A 207 7.92 -0.77 -9.37
N SER A 208 8.60 -1.56 -8.55
CA SER A 208 10.06 -1.71 -8.57
C SER A 208 10.62 -2.28 -9.88
N GLU A 209 9.82 -3.01 -10.63
CA GLU A 209 10.21 -3.66 -11.90
C GLU A 209 9.82 -2.83 -13.13
N LEU A 210 8.99 -1.79 -12.95
CA LEU A 210 8.38 -1.04 -14.05
C LEU A 210 9.41 -0.35 -14.96
N TYR A 211 10.43 0.30 -14.38
CA TYR A 211 11.47 0.96 -15.17
C TYR A 211 12.13 -0.02 -16.15
N LEU A 212 12.51 -1.20 -15.67
CA LEU A 212 13.14 -2.23 -16.47
C LEU A 212 12.19 -2.76 -17.56
N ALA A 213 10.92 -3.02 -17.20
CA ALA A 213 9.90 -3.49 -18.14
C ALA A 213 9.66 -2.50 -19.29
N LEU A 214 9.64 -1.20 -18.99
CA LEU A 214 9.57 -0.13 -20.00
C LEU A 214 10.83 -0.08 -20.85
N SER A 215 12.01 -0.11 -20.24
CA SER A 215 13.30 -0.05 -20.96
C SER A 215 13.44 -1.20 -21.94
N GLN A 216 13.02 -2.40 -21.55
CA GLN A 216 13.08 -3.61 -22.39
C GLN A 216 11.92 -3.72 -23.39
N GLY A 217 10.92 -2.82 -23.32
CA GLY A 217 9.74 -2.88 -24.19
C GLY A 217 8.76 -4.01 -23.88
N THR A 218 8.84 -4.59 -22.66
CA THR A 218 7.87 -5.57 -22.16
C THR A 218 6.48 -4.95 -22.11
N VAL A 219 6.40 -3.66 -21.76
CA VAL A 219 5.19 -2.84 -21.79
C VAL A 219 5.40 -1.56 -22.58
N ASN A 220 4.33 -0.99 -23.13
CA ASN A 220 4.34 0.22 -23.96
C ASN A 220 4.01 1.48 -23.16
N GLY A 221 3.41 1.30 -21.98
CA GLY A 221 2.98 2.37 -21.10
C GLY A 221 2.57 1.84 -19.73
N TYR A 222 2.07 2.73 -18.92
CA TYR A 222 1.62 2.46 -17.55
C TYR A 222 0.59 3.51 -17.12
N GLU A 223 0.12 3.41 -15.88
CA GLU A 223 -0.79 4.38 -15.30
C GLU A 223 -0.34 4.70 -13.87
N LEU A 224 0.08 5.93 -13.65
CA LEU A 224 0.62 6.40 -12.36
C LEU A 224 0.36 7.91 -12.17
N PRO A 225 0.43 8.41 -10.93
CA PRO A 225 0.49 9.85 -10.66
C PRO A 225 1.85 10.45 -11.07
N PHE A 226 1.90 11.76 -11.37
CA PHE A 226 3.13 12.50 -11.64
C PHE A 226 4.25 12.25 -10.62
N LEU A 227 3.88 12.07 -9.36
CA LEU A 227 4.79 11.80 -8.24
C LEU A 227 5.66 10.56 -8.49
N ALA A 228 5.03 9.48 -8.93
CA ALA A 228 5.73 8.23 -9.22
C ALA A 228 6.56 8.34 -10.51
N VAL A 229 6.09 9.09 -11.52
CA VAL A 229 6.84 9.32 -12.78
C VAL A 229 8.20 9.94 -12.49
N ILE A 230 8.26 10.95 -11.62
CA ILE A 230 9.51 11.63 -11.25
C ILE A 230 10.34 10.75 -10.29
N SER A 231 9.74 10.31 -9.19
CA SER A 231 10.47 9.62 -8.12
C SER A 231 11.07 8.29 -8.57
N SER A 232 10.43 7.60 -9.53
CA SER A 232 10.92 6.35 -10.12
C SER A 232 11.70 6.54 -11.42
N LYS A 233 12.07 7.77 -11.76
CA LYS A 233 12.83 8.15 -12.97
C LYS A 233 12.19 7.70 -14.30
N LEU A 234 10.86 7.53 -14.29
CA LEU A 234 10.15 7.06 -15.49
C LEU A 234 10.15 8.09 -16.62
N VAL A 235 10.52 9.34 -16.35
CA VAL A 235 10.76 10.38 -17.35
C VAL A 235 11.79 9.96 -18.39
N GLU A 236 12.76 9.10 -18.04
CA GLU A 236 13.82 8.63 -18.94
C GLU A 236 13.29 7.63 -19.99
N VAL A 237 12.18 6.97 -19.69
CA VAL A 237 11.61 5.86 -20.48
C VAL A 237 10.18 6.12 -20.94
N THR A 238 9.65 7.33 -20.71
CA THR A 238 8.31 7.80 -21.10
C THR A 238 8.42 8.96 -22.07
N LYS A 239 7.41 9.18 -22.90
CA LYS A 239 7.35 10.34 -23.82
C LYS A 239 6.07 11.15 -23.69
N TYR A 240 4.96 10.50 -23.40
CA TYR A 240 3.64 11.10 -23.44
C TYR A 240 2.88 10.82 -22.14
N ILE A 241 2.19 11.83 -21.64
CA ILE A 241 1.29 11.75 -20.48
C ILE A 241 -0.07 12.27 -20.91
N GLY A 242 -1.06 11.38 -20.99
CA GLY A 242 -2.46 11.74 -21.17
C GLY A 242 -3.11 12.04 -19.83
N LEU A 243 -3.71 13.22 -19.70
CA LEU A 243 -4.39 13.65 -18.47
C LEU A 243 -5.74 12.95 -18.31
N THR A 244 -5.70 11.64 -18.15
CA THR A 244 -6.93 10.84 -17.96
C THR A 244 -7.59 11.08 -16.62
N ASN A 245 -6.81 11.34 -15.54
CA ASN A 245 -7.30 11.53 -14.17
C ASN A 245 -8.38 10.50 -13.79
N HIS A 246 -8.17 9.25 -14.21
CA HIS A 246 -9.20 8.23 -14.18
C HIS A 246 -9.45 7.63 -12.79
N VAL A 247 -8.47 7.69 -11.88
CA VAL A 247 -8.60 7.18 -10.50
C VAL A 247 -7.98 8.16 -9.51
N TYR A 248 -8.71 8.47 -8.44
CA TYR A 248 -8.16 9.07 -7.23
C TYR A 248 -7.41 7.99 -6.46
N ASN A 249 -6.09 7.99 -6.54
CA ASN A 249 -5.24 6.94 -5.99
C ASN A 249 -5.22 6.99 -4.46
N ALA A 250 -6.31 6.56 -3.83
CA ALA A 250 -6.43 6.49 -2.39
C ALA A 250 -5.38 5.52 -1.81
N GLY A 251 -5.06 5.70 -0.56
CA GLY A 251 -4.18 4.80 0.16
C GLY A 251 -4.37 4.89 1.66
N ALA A 252 -3.91 3.88 2.37
CA ALA A 252 -4.08 3.77 3.81
C ALA A 252 -2.73 3.63 4.53
N LEU A 253 -2.66 4.21 5.73
CA LEU A 253 -1.71 3.83 6.76
C LEU A 253 -2.35 2.76 7.62
N MET A 254 -1.68 1.64 7.77
CA MET A 254 -2.19 0.43 8.42
C MET A 254 -1.22 -0.07 9.49
N ALA A 255 -1.76 -0.80 10.47
CA ALA A 255 -0.97 -1.46 11.50
C ALA A 255 -1.39 -2.92 11.69
N SER A 256 -0.43 -3.79 11.97
CA SER A 256 -0.70 -5.15 12.45
C SER A 256 -1.46 -5.09 13.76
N LYS A 257 -2.62 -5.77 13.83
CA LYS A 257 -3.41 -5.89 15.07
C LYS A 257 -2.59 -6.55 16.16
N ILE A 258 -1.90 -7.65 15.85
CA ILE A 258 -1.06 -8.40 16.80
C ILE A 258 0.01 -7.48 17.40
N ARG A 259 0.65 -6.67 16.58
CA ARG A 259 1.77 -5.82 17.01
C ARG A 259 1.28 -4.59 17.77
N LEU A 260 0.20 -3.96 17.31
CA LEU A 260 -0.34 -2.78 17.98
C LEU A 260 -0.96 -3.15 19.34
N ASP A 261 -1.72 -4.25 19.42
CA ASP A 261 -2.33 -4.72 20.68
C ASP A 261 -1.29 -5.18 21.73
N ALA A 262 -0.07 -5.50 21.29
CA ALA A 262 1.04 -5.83 22.19
C ALA A 262 1.66 -4.59 22.87
N LEU A 263 1.35 -3.40 22.43
CA LEU A 263 1.81 -2.14 23.04
C LEU A 263 0.95 -1.76 24.24
N THR A 264 1.46 -0.86 25.08
CA THR A 264 0.65 -0.28 26.16
C THR A 264 -0.52 0.54 25.62
N PRO A 265 -1.63 0.71 26.35
CA PRO A 265 -2.76 1.52 25.92
C PRO A 265 -2.34 2.96 25.51
N LYS A 266 -1.43 3.57 26.26
CA LYS A 266 -0.89 4.91 25.95
C LYS A 266 -0.11 4.94 24.64
N GLU A 267 0.72 3.93 24.37
CA GLU A 267 1.48 3.82 23.13
C GLU A 267 0.55 3.60 21.93
N GLN A 268 -0.49 2.76 22.09
CA GLN A 268 -1.52 2.56 21.06
C GLN A 268 -2.27 3.86 20.74
N GLU A 269 -2.64 4.63 21.76
CA GLU A 269 -3.31 5.91 21.61
C GLU A 269 -2.43 6.91 20.82
N VAL A 270 -1.14 7.00 21.17
CA VAL A 270 -0.18 7.85 20.46
C VAL A 270 -0.09 7.48 18.98
N ILE A 271 0.05 6.19 18.67
CA ILE A 271 0.17 5.72 17.27
C ILE A 271 -1.11 6.04 16.48
N ARG A 272 -2.29 5.72 17.04
CA ARG A 272 -3.58 5.99 16.39
C ARG A 272 -3.85 7.48 16.24
N GLY A 273 -3.56 8.27 17.27
CA GLY A 273 -3.71 9.73 17.25
C GLY A 273 -2.78 10.38 16.23
N THR A 274 -1.53 9.94 16.17
CA THR A 274 -0.55 10.43 15.19
C THR A 274 -0.94 10.06 13.76
N ALA A 275 -1.50 8.87 13.54
CA ALA A 275 -1.99 8.46 12.23
C ALA A 275 -3.14 9.34 11.73
N LYS A 276 -4.06 9.74 12.61
CA LYS A 276 -5.13 10.67 12.24
C LYS A 276 -4.60 12.07 11.96
N GLU A 277 -3.66 12.54 12.78
CA GLU A 277 -3.09 13.90 12.65
C GLU A 277 -2.23 14.05 11.39
N ILE A 278 -1.55 12.98 10.95
CA ILE A 278 -0.72 13.04 9.74
C ILE A 278 -1.54 13.17 8.45
N GLN A 279 -2.83 12.84 8.47
CA GLN A 279 -3.70 12.83 7.29
C GLN A 279 -3.74 14.17 6.53
N PRO A 280 -4.06 15.32 7.17
CA PRO A 280 -4.08 16.58 6.46
C PRO A 280 -2.72 17.00 5.94
N PHE A 281 -1.62 16.68 6.66
CA PHE A 281 -0.27 16.89 6.17
C PHE A 281 0.01 16.04 4.93
N TRP A 282 -0.37 14.75 4.94
CA TRP A 282 -0.21 13.84 3.82
C TRP A 282 -0.90 14.39 2.57
N ARG A 283 -2.18 14.73 2.68
CA ARG A 283 -2.99 15.26 1.57
C ARG A 283 -2.43 16.55 0.99
N LYS A 284 -2.09 17.50 1.85
CA LYS A 284 -1.48 18.76 1.45
C LYS A 284 -0.17 18.56 0.71
N LEU A 285 0.73 17.74 1.27
CA LEU A 285 2.03 17.44 0.66
C LEU A 285 1.86 16.82 -0.74
N ILE A 286 0.97 15.84 -0.88
CA ILE A 286 0.73 15.20 -2.19
C ILE A 286 0.17 16.20 -3.20
N ALA A 287 -0.76 17.06 -2.82
CA ALA A 287 -1.33 18.06 -3.69
C ALA A 287 -0.25 19.05 -4.19
N GLU A 288 0.57 19.60 -3.28
CA GLU A 288 1.68 20.50 -3.61
C GLU A 288 2.70 19.83 -4.51
N LYS A 289 3.16 18.64 -4.15
CA LYS A 289 4.16 17.89 -4.91
C LYS A 289 3.65 17.39 -6.26
N SER A 290 2.36 17.12 -6.41
CA SER A 290 1.77 16.79 -7.71
C SER A 290 1.92 17.93 -8.71
N LEU A 291 1.70 19.18 -8.29
CA LEU A 291 1.89 20.36 -9.13
C LEU A 291 3.35 20.59 -9.49
N GLU A 292 4.26 20.41 -8.53
CA GLU A 292 5.71 20.52 -8.78
C GLU A 292 6.17 19.44 -9.77
N ASN A 293 5.77 18.18 -9.56
CA ASN A 293 6.20 17.06 -10.39
C ASN A 293 5.60 17.11 -11.80
N ARG A 294 4.39 17.66 -11.97
CA ARG A 294 3.88 18.00 -13.31
C ARG A 294 4.83 18.92 -14.06
N LYS A 295 5.25 20.03 -13.43
CA LYS A 295 6.22 20.97 -14.03
C LYS A 295 7.56 20.29 -14.34
N MET A 296 8.03 19.41 -13.45
CA MET A 296 9.25 18.64 -13.68
C MET A 296 9.12 17.70 -14.88
N CYS A 297 7.97 17.05 -15.08
CA CYS A 297 7.70 16.24 -16.26
C CYS A 297 7.73 17.08 -17.53
N GLU A 298 7.11 18.27 -17.54
CA GLU A 298 7.15 19.21 -18.66
C GLU A 298 8.58 19.65 -18.99
N GLN A 299 9.37 20.01 -17.96
CA GLN A 299 10.77 20.40 -18.08
C GLN A 299 11.69 19.26 -18.55
N SER A 300 11.31 18.02 -18.27
CA SER A 300 12.03 16.82 -18.74
C SER A 300 11.72 16.46 -20.20
N GLY A 301 10.95 17.29 -20.90
CA GLY A 301 10.63 17.11 -22.32
C GLY A 301 9.51 16.12 -22.62
N LEU A 302 8.72 15.73 -21.60
CA LEU A 302 7.53 14.92 -21.81
C LEU A 302 6.40 15.76 -22.42
N THR A 303 5.69 15.20 -23.37
CA THR A 303 4.47 15.80 -23.90
C THR A 303 3.31 15.46 -23.00
N ILE A 304 2.75 16.46 -22.34
CA ILE A 304 1.54 16.34 -21.51
C ILE A 304 0.37 16.90 -22.32
N ASN A 305 -0.69 16.12 -22.46
CA ASN A 305 -1.87 16.52 -23.23
C ASN A 305 -3.18 16.18 -22.54
N ASP A 306 -4.18 17.00 -22.80
CA ASP A 306 -5.57 16.72 -22.42
C ASP A 306 -6.11 15.52 -23.19
N THR A 307 -7.04 14.82 -22.58
CA THR A 307 -7.75 13.69 -23.16
C THR A 307 -9.24 14.01 -23.31
N ASP A 308 -9.92 13.31 -24.19
CA ASP A 308 -11.40 13.35 -24.27
C ASP A 308 -12.01 12.64 -23.05
N TYR A 309 -12.07 13.39 -21.94
CA TYR A 309 -12.56 12.88 -20.67
C TYR A 309 -13.97 12.22 -20.77
N PRO A 310 -14.98 12.83 -21.47
CA PRO A 310 -16.29 12.19 -21.68
C PRO A 310 -16.19 10.86 -22.43
N ALA A 311 -15.33 10.77 -23.45
CA ALA A 311 -15.16 9.53 -24.21
C ALA A 311 -14.53 8.44 -23.33
N PHE A 312 -13.52 8.78 -22.52
CA PHE A 312 -12.93 7.84 -21.57
C PHE A 312 -13.95 7.39 -20.51
N GLN A 313 -14.71 8.31 -19.93
CA GLN A 313 -15.76 8.00 -18.96
C GLN A 313 -16.81 7.07 -19.55
N LYS A 314 -17.26 7.33 -20.77
CA LYS A 314 -18.22 6.48 -21.49
C LYS A 314 -17.67 5.07 -21.74
N ALA A 315 -16.38 4.95 -22.06
CA ALA A 315 -15.73 3.66 -22.31
C ALA A 315 -15.68 2.77 -21.05
N MET A 316 -15.87 3.32 -19.85
CA MET A 316 -15.84 2.57 -18.58
C MET A 316 -17.18 1.92 -18.21
N GLN A 317 -18.24 2.10 -18.98
CA GLN A 317 -19.54 1.44 -18.69
C GLN A 317 -19.43 -0.08 -18.50
N PRO A 318 -18.65 -0.84 -19.29
CA PRO A 318 -18.44 -2.27 -19.04
C PRO A 318 -17.80 -2.58 -17.68
N VAL A 319 -16.87 -1.73 -17.23
CA VAL A 319 -16.20 -1.89 -15.90
C VAL A 319 -17.25 -1.75 -14.81
N TYR A 320 -18.06 -0.70 -14.85
CA TYR A 320 -19.13 -0.51 -13.88
C TYR A 320 -20.15 -1.66 -13.89
N ALA A 321 -20.49 -2.19 -15.07
CA ALA A 321 -21.38 -3.35 -15.18
C ALA A 321 -20.80 -4.62 -14.55
N GLU A 322 -19.49 -4.85 -14.71
CA GLU A 322 -18.77 -5.99 -14.13
C GLU A 322 -18.70 -5.92 -12.60
N PHE A 323 -18.43 -4.74 -12.06
CA PHE A 323 -18.20 -4.56 -10.62
C PHE A 323 -19.46 -4.19 -9.84
N ARG A 324 -20.52 -3.64 -10.47
CA ARG A 324 -21.77 -3.26 -9.81
C ARG A 324 -22.37 -4.32 -8.88
N PRO A 325 -22.37 -5.64 -9.20
CA PRO A 325 -22.88 -6.65 -8.29
C PRO A 325 -22.09 -6.82 -6.99
N LYS A 326 -20.87 -6.29 -6.94
CA LYS A 326 -19.97 -6.36 -5.79
C LYS A 326 -19.94 -5.06 -5.00
N ILE A 327 -20.42 -3.99 -5.60
CA ILE A 327 -20.45 -2.63 -5.05
C ILE A 327 -21.62 -2.51 -4.08
N GLY A 328 -21.38 -1.97 -2.89
CA GLY A 328 -22.44 -1.68 -1.94
C GLY A 328 -23.42 -0.64 -2.50
N PRO A 329 -24.70 -0.67 -2.04
CA PRO A 329 -25.74 0.27 -2.51
C PRO A 329 -25.38 1.74 -2.25
N GLU A 330 -24.43 2.01 -1.38
CA GLU A 330 -23.93 3.33 -1.02
C GLU A 330 -23.11 4.02 -2.14
N PHE A 331 -22.68 3.27 -3.17
CA PHE A 331 -21.91 3.76 -4.33
C PHE A 331 -22.74 3.76 -5.63
N GLY A 332 -24.00 3.37 -5.56
CA GLY A 332 -24.91 3.26 -6.73
C GLY A 332 -25.57 4.56 -7.15
#